data_0d432e3a5a44229fc13361dc6653240e
#
_entry.id   0d432e3a5a44229fc13361dc6653240e
#
_cell.length_a   1.000
_cell.length_b   1.000
_cell.length_c   1.000
_cell.angle_alpha   90.00
_cell.angle_beta   90.00
_cell.angle_gamma   90.00
#
_symmetry.space_group_name_H-M   'P 1'
#
loop_
_entity.id
_entity.type
_entity.pdbx_description
1 polymer ?
#
loop_
_entity_poly.entity_id
_entity_poly.type
_entity_poly.pdbx_seq_one_letter_code
_entity_poly.pdbx_strand_id
1 'polypeptide(L)'
;MKKVLPKPTILQLNEYDVNQRIIEALTNVCSHAVLFSIVDKAKDAGEISNELQISISNVYKTLMNLEKLTLIKIERFVVTKTGKKIKLYRSRIKKAKISVEGINSKVELINNEIYN
;
A
#
# COMPACT_ATOMS: atom_id res chain seq x y z
N MET A 1 -10.75 -30.83 22.89
CA MET A 1 -10.27 -31.55 21.72
C MET A 1 -9.22 -30.75 20.99
N LYS A 2 -8.06 -31.32 20.81
CA LYS A 2 -6.95 -30.63 20.19
C LYS A 2 -7.09 -30.67 18.67
N LYS A 3 -7.26 -29.53 18.04
CA LYS A 3 -7.39 -29.46 16.61
C LYS A 3 -6.01 -29.26 15.99
N VAL A 4 -5.55 -30.26 15.20
CA VAL A 4 -4.28 -30.17 14.52
C VAL A 4 -4.51 -29.50 13.17
N LEU A 5 -3.82 -28.39 12.92
CA LEU A 5 -3.89 -27.70 11.65
C LEU A 5 -2.99 -28.41 10.63
N PRO A 6 -3.48 -28.62 9.40
CA PRO A 6 -2.65 -29.22 8.37
C PRO A 6 -1.49 -28.30 8.00
N LYS A 7 -0.38 -28.89 7.59
CA LYS A 7 0.75 -28.12 7.08
C LYS A 7 0.37 -27.47 5.76
N PRO A 8 0.61 -26.17 5.59
CA PRO A 8 0.32 -25.49 4.33
C PRO A 8 1.27 -25.96 3.22
N THR A 9 0.78 -25.92 1.99
CA THR A 9 1.62 -26.12 0.81
C THR A 9 2.48 -24.87 0.57
N ILE A 10 3.50 -25.00 -0.29
CA ILE A 10 4.35 -23.85 -0.66
C ILE A 10 3.52 -22.72 -1.26
N LEU A 11 2.52 -23.03 -2.10
CA LEU A 11 1.64 -22.03 -2.69
C LEU A 11 0.79 -21.32 -1.63
N GLN A 12 0.27 -22.08 -0.67
CA GLN A 12 -0.51 -21.51 0.43
C GLN A 12 0.34 -20.60 1.33
N LEU A 13 1.61 -20.96 1.55
CA LEU A 13 2.53 -20.12 2.30
C LEU A 13 2.82 -18.81 1.58
N ASN A 14 2.99 -18.85 0.26
CA ASN A 14 3.22 -17.65 -0.54
C ASN A 14 2.00 -16.72 -0.53
N GLU A 15 0.81 -17.27 -0.69
CA GLU A 15 -0.44 -16.50 -0.61
C GLU A 15 -0.62 -15.89 0.78
N TYR A 16 -0.36 -16.67 1.82
CA TYR A 16 -0.43 -16.19 3.20
C TYR A 16 0.54 -15.04 3.43
N ASP A 17 1.79 -15.16 2.95
CA ASP A 17 2.80 -14.13 3.11
C ASP A 17 2.40 -12.81 2.43
N VAL A 18 1.89 -12.87 1.21
CA VAL A 18 1.41 -11.67 0.49
C VAL A 18 0.23 -11.04 1.21
N ASN A 19 -0.77 -11.83 1.58
CA ASN A 19 -1.93 -11.33 2.31
C ASN A 19 -1.53 -10.69 3.63
N GLN A 20 -0.62 -11.32 4.36
CA GLN A 20 -0.14 -10.79 5.64
C GLN A 20 0.58 -9.46 5.47
N ARG A 21 1.41 -9.33 4.45
CA ARG A 21 2.11 -8.07 4.14
C ARG A 21 1.14 -6.96 3.77
N ILE A 22 0.11 -7.26 3.00
CA ILE A 22 -0.93 -6.30 2.66
C ILE A 22 -1.68 -5.85 3.91
N ILE A 23 -2.08 -6.78 4.77
CA ILE A 23 -2.75 -6.47 6.04
C ILE A 23 -1.86 -5.58 6.92
N GLU A 24 -0.57 -5.91 7.03
CA GLU A 24 0.38 -5.10 7.79
C GLU A 24 0.49 -3.68 7.25
N ALA A 25 0.55 -3.52 5.93
CA ALA A 25 0.59 -2.20 5.30
C ALA A 25 -0.69 -1.41 5.57
N LEU A 26 -1.85 -2.05 5.49
CA LEU A 26 -3.14 -1.40 5.71
C LEU A 26 -3.37 -1.02 7.17
N THR A 27 -2.78 -1.75 8.12
CA THR A 27 -2.97 -1.53 9.55
C THR A 27 -1.83 -0.76 10.21
N ASN A 28 -0.70 -0.59 9.52
CA ASN A 28 0.39 0.26 9.98
C ASN A 28 -0.01 1.72 9.81
N VAL A 29 0.14 2.51 10.87
CA VAL A 29 -0.31 3.92 10.88
C VAL A 29 0.31 4.72 9.75
N CYS A 30 1.62 4.60 9.56
CA CYS A 30 2.34 5.35 8.53
C CYS A 30 1.93 4.92 7.11
N SER A 31 1.94 3.61 6.85
CA SER A 31 1.57 3.06 5.53
C SER A 31 0.13 3.37 5.18
N HIS A 32 -0.78 3.23 6.14
CA HIS A 32 -2.19 3.57 5.99
C HIS A 32 -2.35 5.05 5.61
N ALA A 33 -1.71 5.94 6.36
CA ALA A 33 -1.82 7.38 6.11
C ALA A 33 -1.26 7.76 4.73
N VAL A 34 -0.11 7.24 4.35
CA VAL A 34 0.49 7.50 3.04
C VAL A 34 -0.42 6.99 1.92
N LEU A 35 -0.87 5.74 2.01
CA LEU A 35 -1.70 5.11 1.00
C LEU A 35 -3.00 5.91 0.76
N PHE A 36 -3.70 6.25 1.82
CA PHE A 36 -5.00 6.92 1.69
C PHE A 36 -4.90 8.43 1.46
N SER A 37 -3.72 9.03 1.67
CA SER A 37 -3.50 10.44 1.31
C SER A 37 -3.45 10.67 -0.19
N ILE A 38 -3.24 9.63 -0.99
CA ILE A 38 -3.10 9.71 -2.44
C ILE A 38 -4.21 8.97 -3.20
N VAL A 39 -5.37 8.80 -2.56
CA VAL A 39 -6.54 8.20 -3.22
C VAL A 39 -7.17 9.17 -4.23
N ASP A 40 -7.40 10.40 -3.82
CA ASP A 40 -8.12 11.38 -4.65
C ASP A 40 -7.21 12.17 -5.58
N LYS A 41 -5.95 12.32 -5.23
CA LYS A 41 -5.00 13.11 -5.98
C LYS A 41 -3.60 12.52 -5.90
N ALA A 42 -2.92 12.45 -7.03
CA ALA A 42 -1.52 12.04 -7.08
C ALA A 42 -0.63 13.10 -6.42
N LYS A 43 0.37 12.67 -5.65
CA LYS A 43 1.27 13.55 -4.92
C LYS A 43 2.70 13.04 -4.98
N ASP A 44 3.66 13.95 -4.93
CA ASP A 44 5.05 13.58 -4.78
C ASP A 44 5.38 13.31 -3.31
N ALA A 45 6.56 12.73 -3.07
CA ALA A 45 6.99 12.37 -1.72
C ALA A 45 7.11 13.59 -0.80
N GLY A 46 7.53 14.73 -1.33
CA GLY A 46 7.65 15.98 -0.57
C GLY A 46 6.30 16.48 -0.08
N GLU A 47 5.29 16.47 -0.96
CA GLU A 47 3.92 16.86 -0.59
C GLU A 47 3.36 15.94 0.50
N ILE A 48 3.56 14.63 0.36
CA ILE A 48 3.11 13.65 1.34
C ILE A 48 3.78 13.91 2.69
N SER A 49 5.10 14.11 2.67
CA SER A 49 5.89 14.40 3.88
C SER A 49 5.36 15.62 4.61
N ASN A 50 5.12 16.72 3.87
CA ASN A 50 4.61 17.96 4.46
C ASN A 50 3.20 17.81 5.00
N GLU A 51 2.33 17.17 4.23
CA GLU A 51 0.92 16.98 4.60
C GLU A 51 0.75 16.11 5.84
N LEU A 52 1.48 15.00 5.90
CA LEU A 52 1.33 14.04 6.99
C LEU A 52 2.30 14.28 8.15
N GLN A 53 3.23 15.23 8.01
CA GLN A 53 4.26 15.49 9.02
C GLN A 53 5.09 14.24 9.32
N ILE A 54 5.46 13.54 8.27
CA ILE A 54 6.33 12.36 8.31
C ILE A 54 7.64 12.72 7.62
N SER A 55 8.78 12.23 8.15
CA SER A 55 10.07 12.50 7.52
C SER A 55 10.10 12.00 6.09
N ILE A 56 10.81 12.73 5.21
CA ILE A 56 10.89 12.37 3.79
C ILE A 56 11.48 10.98 3.58
N SER A 57 12.45 10.58 4.40
CA SER A 57 13.04 9.25 4.32
C SER A 57 12.04 8.15 4.66
N ASN A 58 11.18 8.37 5.65
CA ASN A 58 10.11 7.44 5.99
C ASN A 58 9.06 7.37 4.90
N VAL A 59 8.73 8.49 4.26
CA VAL A 59 7.81 8.52 3.13
C VAL A 59 8.34 7.67 1.99
N TYR A 60 9.61 7.86 1.59
CA TYR A 60 10.22 7.05 0.52
C TYR A 60 10.24 5.57 0.85
N LYS A 61 10.60 5.22 2.07
CA LYS A 61 10.61 3.83 2.53
C LYS A 61 9.23 3.20 2.45
N THR A 62 8.21 3.93 2.89
CA THR A 62 6.82 3.51 2.84
C THR A 62 6.33 3.36 1.40
N LEU A 63 6.61 4.33 0.54
CA LEU A 63 6.24 4.28 -0.88
C LEU A 63 6.87 3.08 -1.57
N MET A 64 8.14 2.79 -1.30
CA MET A 64 8.81 1.61 -1.87
C MET A 64 8.10 0.32 -1.48
N ASN A 65 7.72 0.19 -0.21
CA ASN A 65 7.01 -1.00 0.26
C ASN A 65 5.61 -1.11 -0.37
N LEU A 66 4.86 -0.02 -0.42
CA LEU A 66 3.54 0.00 -1.02
C LEU A 66 3.58 -0.32 -2.52
N GLU A 67 4.61 0.17 -3.22
CA GLU A 67 4.82 -0.12 -4.64
C GLU A 67 5.13 -1.59 -4.87
N LYS A 68 5.97 -2.19 -4.03
CA LYS A 68 6.26 -3.65 -4.09
C LYS A 68 5.00 -4.49 -3.91
N LEU A 69 4.09 -4.04 -3.05
CA LEU A 69 2.81 -4.70 -2.82
C LEU A 69 1.78 -4.38 -3.91
N THR A 70 2.14 -3.59 -4.89
CA THR A 70 1.26 -3.13 -5.99
C THR A 70 0.03 -2.34 -5.52
N LEU A 71 0.10 -1.74 -4.33
CA LEU A 71 -0.99 -0.93 -3.78
C LEU A 71 -0.99 0.50 -4.30
N ILE A 72 0.14 0.97 -4.79
CA ILE A 72 0.28 2.30 -5.40
C ILE A 72 0.96 2.18 -6.76
N LYS A 73 0.84 3.25 -7.54
CA LYS A 73 1.54 3.38 -8.82
C LYS A 73 2.06 4.80 -9.01
N ILE A 74 3.00 4.95 -9.92
CA ILE A 74 3.40 6.27 -10.39
C ILE A 74 2.38 6.65 -11.46
N GLU A 75 1.57 7.68 -11.17
CA GLU A 75 0.56 8.14 -12.11
C GLU A 75 1.18 8.90 -13.28
N ARG A 76 2.14 9.79 -12.96
CA ARG A 76 2.87 10.56 -13.96
C ARG A 76 4.13 11.15 -13.37
N PHE A 77 4.97 11.68 -14.25
CA PHE A 77 6.16 12.46 -13.88
C PHE A 77 5.91 13.93 -14.16
N VAL A 78 6.52 14.78 -13.34
CA VAL A 78 6.52 16.22 -13.54
C VAL A 78 7.98 16.66 -13.62
N VAL A 79 8.30 17.54 -14.57
CA VAL A 79 9.64 18.11 -14.69
C VAL A 79 9.61 19.52 -14.11
N THR A 80 10.48 19.77 -13.12
CA THR A 80 10.59 21.09 -12.49
C THR A 80 11.31 22.07 -13.40
N LYS A 81 11.30 23.37 -13.04
CA LYS A 81 12.01 24.41 -13.79
C LYS A 81 13.52 24.15 -13.87
N THR A 82 14.06 23.44 -12.90
CA THR A 82 15.50 23.07 -12.89
C THR A 82 15.78 21.78 -13.66
N GLY A 83 14.79 21.20 -14.32
CA GLY A 83 14.92 19.94 -15.08
C GLY A 83 14.85 18.69 -14.25
N LYS A 84 14.55 18.79 -12.97
CA LYS A 84 14.41 17.63 -12.09
C LYS A 84 13.10 16.92 -12.34
N LYS A 85 13.16 15.59 -12.51
CA LYS A 85 12.01 14.74 -12.72
C LYS A 85 11.45 14.26 -11.39
N ILE A 86 10.18 14.54 -11.15
CA ILE A 86 9.49 14.20 -9.91
C ILE A 86 8.38 13.18 -10.21
N LYS A 87 8.30 12.14 -9.40
CA LYS A 87 7.27 11.10 -9.48
C LYS A 87 6.05 11.51 -8.68
N LEU A 88 4.87 11.41 -9.29
CA LEU A 88 3.59 11.60 -8.62
C LEU A 88 2.94 10.24 -8.40
N TYR A 89 2.75 9.88 -7.14
CA TYR A 89 2.20 8.59 -6.72
C TYR A 89 0.70 8.67 -6.51
N ARG A 90 0.02 7.60 -6.89
CA ARG A 90 -1.43 7.48 -6.72
C ARG A 90 -1.79 6.12 -6.13
N SER A 91 -2.76 6.07 -5.23
CA SER A 91 -3.27 4.81 -4.70
C SER A 91 -4.04 4.04 -5.78
N ARG A 92 -3.84 2.74 -5.85
CA ARG A 92 -4.59 1.83 -6.73
C ARG A 92 -5.87 1.35 -6.08
N ILE A 93 -6.02 1.56 -4.78
CA ILE A 93 -7.19 1.13 -4.02
C ILE A 93 -7.81 2.34 -3.32
N LYS A 94 -9.14 2.33 -3.22
CA LYS A 94 -9.88 3.36 -2.46
C LYS A 94 -10.43 2.82 -1.15
N LYS A 95 -10.53 1.49 -1.01
CA LYS A 95 -11.10 0.85 0.16
C LYS A 95 -10.55 -0.56 0.29
N ALA A 96 -10.42 -1.01 1.53
CA ALA A 96 -10.04 -2.39 1.83
C ALA A 96 -10.92 -2.92 2.94
N LYS A 97 -11.26 -4.21 2.85
CA LYS A 97 -11.97 -4.92 3.91
C LYS A 97 -11.12 -6.09 4.35
N ILE A 98 -10.90 -6.21 5.66
CA ILE A 98 -10.16 -7.30 6.24
C ILE A 98 -11.12 -8.14 7.07
N SER A 99 -11.18 -9.43 6.77
CA SER A 99 -12.00 -10.39 7.51
C SER A 99 -11.11 -11.45 8.10
N VAL A 100 -11.35 -11.78 9.36
CA VAL A 100 -10.62 -12.83 10.05
C VAL A 100 -11.65 -13.84 10.57
N GLU A 101 -11.50 -15.10 10.15
CA GLU A 101 -12.36 -16.18 10.59
C GLU A 101 -11.50 -17.39 10.92
N GLY A 102 -11.40 -17.70 12.21
CA GLY A 102 -10.50 -18.74 12.68
C GLY A 102 -9.06 -18.41 12.35
N ILE A 103 -8.39 -19.30 11.62
CA ILE A 103 -7.00 -19.08 11.16
C ILE A 103 -6.94 -18.39 9.80
N ASN A 104 -8.07 -18.18 9.15
CA ASN A 104 -8.14 -17.58 7.84
C ASN A 104 -8.29 -16.07 7.94
N SER A 105 -7.45 -15.35 7.23
CA SER A 105 -7.63 -13.93 7.02
C SER A 105 -7.84 -13.67 5.53
N LYS A 106 -8.77 -12.77 5.23
CA LYS A 106 -9.12 -12.41 3.86
C LYS A 106 -9.05 -10.91 3.70
N VAL A 107 -8.40 -10.48 2.63
CA VAL A 107 -8.36 -9.07 2.26
C VAL A 107 -9.11 -8.88 0.95
N GLU A 108 -10.06 -7.98 0.96
CA GLU A 108 -10.79 -7.57 -0.23
C GLU A 108 -10.38 -6.14 -0.56
N LEU A 109 -9.77 -5.94 -1.73
CA LEU A 109 -9.30 -4.64 -2.18
C LEU A 109 -10.27 -4.09 -3.22
N ILE A 110 -10.74 -2.87 -2.99
CA ILE A 110 -11.64 -2.18 -3.93
C ILE A 110 -10.82 -1.18 -4.71
N ASN A 111 -10.78 -1.34 -6.02
CA ASN A 111 -9.97 -0.52 -6.91
C ASN A 111 -10.37 0.95 -6.85
N ASN A 112 -9.36 1.80 -6.90
CA ASN A 112 -9.56 3.22 -7.10
C ASN A 112 -9.81 3.45 -8.58
N GLU A 113 -10.90 4.09 -8.92
CA GLU A 113 -11.21 4.43 -10.29
C GLU A 113 -10.36 5.60 -10.72
N ILE A 114 -9.31 5.29 -11.47
CA ILE A 114 -8.42 6.30 -12.02
C ILE A 114 -8.70 6.36 -13.52
N TYR A 115 -9.32 7.44 -13.93
CA TYR A 115 -9.58 7.69 -15.35
C TYR A 115 -8.32 8.25 -16.00
N ASN A 116 -7.95 7.64 -17.08
CA ASN A 116 -6.83 8.11 -17.88
C ASN A 116 -7.33 9.12 -18.92
#